data_bce25c0ec2eb3ec78be99659c42dc383
#
_entry.id   bce25c0ec2eb3ec78be99659c42dc383
#
_cell.length_a   1.000
_cell.length_b   1.000
_cell.length_c   1.000
_cell.angle_alpha   90.00
_cell.angle_beta   90.00
_cell.angle_gamma   90.00
#
_symmetry.space_group_name_H-M   'P 1'
#
loop_
_entity.id
_entity.type
_entity.pdbx_description
1 polymer ?
#
loop_
_entity_poly.entity_id
_entity_poly.type
_entity_poly.pdbx_seq_one_letter_code
_entity_poly.pdbx_strand_id
1 'polypeptide(L)'
;YYGNESGAPGTIMTTFPYQSMGVRVGTHGVGQVTVTSFSVPAGALPFWRERFRGAGVGFTDERSEFGEATLRCIDPSGLSIRLVESREDARAPWRRAGIDAASAIRGIHGVTLLVREPQRTITFLQELMQCAVVGEAAGATRLAVNGAAPGRLLEIMDAGNAPAAINGLGTVHHVAFAVDDPEQQLEVRRELLRRGVPVTEVLDRQYFRSIYFREP
;
A
#
# COMPACT_ATOMS: atom_id res chain seq x y z
N TYR A 1 -10.32 11.53 -1.01
CA TYR A 1 -9.19 11.14 -1.86
C TYR A 1 -7.99 12.02 -1.53
N TYR A 2 -6.83 11.39 -1.30
CA TYR A 2 -5.53 12.02 -1.20
C TYR A 2 -4.67 11.55 -2.38
N GLY A 3 -3.88 12.43 -2.98
CA GLY A 3 -3.05 12.10 -4.12
C GLY A 3 -2.18 13.28 -4.55
N ASN A 4 -1.49 13.14 -5.67
CA ASN A 4 -0.85 14.28 -6.32
C ASN A 4 -1.90 15.12 -7.08
N GLU A 5 -1.46 16.16 -7.77
CA GLU A 5 -2.33 17.13 -8.47
C GLU A 5 -3.26 16.47 -9.51
N SER A 6 -2.77 15.46 -10.21
CA SER A 6 -3.51 14.76 -11.27
C SER A 6 -4.21 13.48 -10.79
N GLY A 7 -4.02 13.05 -9.54
CA GLY A 7 -4.49 11.74 -9.09
C GLY A 7 -3.84 10.57 -9.83
N ALA A 8 -2.56 10.71 -10.16
CA ALA A 8 -1.85 9.69 -10.94
C ALA A 8 -1.80 8.33 -10.20
N PRO A 9 -1.84 7.20 -10.93
CA PRO A 9 -1.63 5.87 -10.34
C PRO A 9 -0.38 5.81 -9.44
N GLY A 10 -0.49 5.10 -8.31
CA GLY A 10 0.59 5.04 -7.32
C GLY A 10 0.67 6.26 -6.38
N THR A 11 -0.23 7.24 -6.48
CA THR A 11 -0.28 8.38 -5.57
C THR A 11 -1.56 8.46 -4.76
N ILE A 12 -2.57 7.68 -5.10
CA ILE A 12 -3.92 7.82 -4.55
C ILE A 12 -4.09 6.98 -3.29
N MET A 13 -4.50 7.64 -2.21
CA MET A 13 -5.02 7.01 -1.00
C MET A 13 -6.45 7.51 -0.78
N THR A 14 -7.39 6.57 -0.56
CA THR A 14 -8.79 6.91 -0.31
C THR A 14 -9.15 6.55 1.12
N THR A 15 -9.82 7.46 1.82
CA THR A 15 -10.41 7.20 3.13
C THR A 15 -11.94 7.33 3.05
N PHE A 16 -12.63 6.54 3.87
CA PHE A 16 -14.08 6.53 3.95
C PHE A 16 -14.50 6.96 5.37
N PRO A 17 -15.23 8.07 5.55
CA PRO A 17 -15.60 8.60 6.87
C PRO A 17 -16.82 7.85 7.43
N TYR A 18 -16.65 6.57 7.75
CA TYR A 18 -17.75 5.70 8.21
C TYR A 18 -18.01 5.75 9.73
N GLN A 19 -17.35 6.64 10.48
CA GLN A 19 -17.49 6.73 11.94
C GLN A 19 -18.92 6.94 12.42
N SER A 20 -19.72 7.73 11.69
CA SER A 20 -21.13 7.98 12.02
C SER A 20 -22.10 6.93 11.49
N MET A 21 -21.60 5.91 10.78
CA MET A 21 -22.43 4.91 10.08
C MET A 21 -22.50 3.57 10.83
N GLY A 22 -22.10 3.52 12.09
CA GLY A 22 -22.13 2.30 12.90
C GLY A 22 -21.14 1.21 12.47
N VAL A 23 -20.15 1.55 11.67
CA VAL A 23 -19.11 0.61 11.29
C VAL A 23 -18.22 0.32 12.50
N ARG A 24 -18.00 -0.96 12.77
CA ARG A 24 -17.13 -1.40 13.89
C ARG A 24 -15.69 -0.94 13.72
N VAL A 25 -14.98 -0.80 14.83
CA VAL A 25 -13.52 -0.63 14.81
C VAL A 25 -12.89 -1.95 14.34
N GLY A 26 -11.98 -1.85 13.39
CA GLY A 26 -11.22 -3.00 12.89
C GLY A 26 -10.06 -3.38 13.79
N THR A 27 -9.50 -4.55 13.56
CA THR A 27 -8.24 -4.98 14.18
C THR A 27 -7.28 -5.45 13.11
N HIS A 28 -6.01 -5.05 13.25
CA HIS A 28 -4.96 -5.52 12.36
C HIS A 28 -4.65 -6.99 12.59
N GLY A 29 -4.33 -7.70 11.54
CA GLY A 29 -4.01 -9.14 11.62
C GLY A 29 -3.81 -9.78 10.26
N VAL A 30 -3.88 -11.09 10.24
CA VAL A 30 -3.68 -11.93 9.05
C VAL A 30 -4.75 -11.67 8.00
N GLY A 31 -4.34 -11.65 6.73
CA GLY A 31 -5.20 -11.43 5.56
C GLY A 31 -5.50 -9.97 5.29
N GLN A 32 -4.59 -9.06 5.68
CA GLN A 32 -4.80 -7.62 5.55
C GLN A 32 -3.51 -6.89 5.16
N VAL A 33 -3.67 -5.72 4.53
CA VAL A 33 -2.60 -4.73 4.44
C VAL A 33 -2.41 -4.09 5.80
N THR A 34 -1.24 -4.27 6.39
CA THR A 34 -0.92 -3.79 7.74
C THR A 34 -0.12 -2.50 7.76
N VAL A 35 0.61 -2.19 6.68
CA VAL A 35 1.38 -0.94 6.54
C VAL A 35 1.19 -0.37 5.16
N THR A 36 0.93 0.94 5.07
CA THR A 36 1.01 1.71 3.83
C THR A 36 2.25 2.59 3.88
N SER A 37 3.16 2.37 2.95
CA SER A 37 4.43 3.08 2.87
C SER A 37 4.39 4.17 1.80
N PHE A 38 4.85 5.37 2.12
CA PHE A 38 4.99 6.49 1.19
C PHE A 38 6.46 6.83 1.02
N SER A 39 6.88 7.13 -0.20
CA SER A 39 8.25 7.54 -0.46
C SER A 39 8.44 9.04 -0.26
N VAL A 40 9.58 9.38 0.32
CA VAL A 40 10.09 10.74 0.46
C VAL A 40 11.52 10.79 -0.10
N PRO A 41 12.03 11.97 -0.52
CA PRO A 41 13.41 12.10 -0.97
C PRO A 41 14.41 11.64 0.09
N ALA A 42 15.56 11.14 -0.36
CA ALA A 42 16.67 10.85 0.54
C ALA A 42 17.08 12.10 1.33
N GLY A 43 17.26 11.98 2.64
CA GLY A 43 17.53 13.09 3.55
C GLY A 43 16.30 13.86 4.01
N ALA A 44 15.08 13.45 3.67
CA ALA A 44 13.85 14.13 4.07
C ALA A 44 13.35 13.76 5.48
N LEU A 45 13.78 12.63 6.05
CA LEU A 45 13.27 12.18 7.35
C LEU A 45 13.51 13.18 8.50
N PRO A 46 14.64 13.93 8.59
CA PRO A 46 14.78 14.99 9.61
C PRO A 46 13.66 16.02 9.58
N PHE A 47 13.26 16.48 8.39
CA PHE A 47 12.13 17.40 8.23
C PHE A 47 10.82 16.78 8.77
N TRP A 48 10.55 15.51 8.46
CA TRP A 48 9.34 14.84 8.88
C TRP A 48 9.30 14.57 10.38
N ARG A 49 10.45 14.29 11.03
CA ARG A 49 10.56 14.20 12.49
C ARG A 49 10.13 15.49 13.17
N GLU A 50 10.68 16.62 12.71
CA GLU A 50 10.33 17.93 13.28
C GLU A 50 8.85 18.27 13.04
N ARG A 51 8.34 17.96 11.84
CA ARG A 51 6.94 18.18 11.50
C ARG A 51 6.00 17.34 12.36
N PHE A 52 6.32 16.08 12.59
CA PHE A 52 5.53 15.20 13.44
C PHE A 52 5.55 15.66 14.91
N ARG A 53 6.71 16.05 15.42
CA ARG A 53 6.82 16.64 16.79
C ARG A 53 5.97 17.90 16.91
N GLY A 54 6.08 18.82 15.98
CA GLY A 54 5.32 20.06 15.96
C GLY A 54 3.81 19.86 15.85
N ALA A 55 3.37 18.75 15.24
CA ALA A 55 1.97 18.37 15.11
C ALA A 55 1.47 17.43 16.23
N GLY A 56 2.33 17.06 17.18
CA GLY A 56 1.97 16.11 18.25
C GLY A 56 1.74 14.69 17.77
N VAL A 57 2.28 14.32 16.59
CA VAL A 57 2.17 12.97 16.04
C VAL A 57 3.29 12.09 16.59
N GLY A 58 2.91 11.00 17.27
CA GLY A 58 3.87 9.99 17.72
C GLY A 58 4.46 9.22 16.53
N PHE A 59 5.76 8.97 16.55
CA PHE A 59 6.44 8.21 15.50
C PHE A 59 7.61 7.41 16.06
N THR A 60 8.05 6.42 15.29
CA THR A 60 9.23 5.59 15.56
C THR A 60 10.20 5.68 14.38
N ASP A 61 11.47 5.90 14.69
CA ASP A 61 12.57 5.71 13.73
C ASP A 61 12.86 4.22 13.65
N GLU A 62 12.81 3.67 12.44
CA GLU A 62 13.11 2.25 12.21
C GLU A 62 13.79 2.03 10.86
N ARG A 63 14.25 0.81 10.65
CA ARG A 63 14.59 0.33 9.30
C ARG A 63 13.53 -0.64 8.83
N SER A 64 13.20 -0.57 7.53
CA SER A 64 12.38 -1.61 6.93
C SER A 64 13.11 -2.97 6.96
N GLU A 65 12.39 -4.03 6.73
CA GLU A 65 12.93 -5.38 6.60
C GLU A 65 14.00 -5.47 5.50
N PHE A 66 13.96 -4.54 4.55
CA PHE A 66 14.92 -4.42 3.44
C PHE A 66 16.00 -3.35 3.66
N GLY A 67 16.14 -2.86 4.90
CA GLY A 67 17.23 -1.98 5.32
C GLY A 67 17.05 -0.49 5.02
N GLU A 68 15.91 -0.07 4.48
CA GLU A 68 15.62 1.33 4.19
C GLU A 68 15.38 2.13 5.48
N ALA A 69 15.86 3.37 5.53
CA ALA A 69 15.57 4.28 6.63
C ALA A 69 14.12 4.75 6.57
N THR A 70 13.39 4.64 7.67
CA THR A 70 11.96 4.93 7.70
C THR A 70 11.51 5.65 8.97
N LEU A 71 10.39 6.37 8.86
CA LEU A 71 9.60 6.84 10.01
C LEU A 71 8.24 6.17 9.96
N ARG A 72 7.85 5.52 11.03
CA ARG A 72 6.53 4.91 11.19
C ARG A 72 5.67 5.71 12.14
N CYS A 73 4.44 5.96 11.77
CA CYS A 73 3.42 6.56 12.65
C CYS A 73 2.10 5.81 12.51
N ILE A 74 1.23 6.01 13.50
CA ILE A 74 -0.15 5.52 13.47
C ILE A 74 -1.05 6.74 13.35
N ASP A 75 -1.95 6.74 12.38
CA ASP A 75 -2.92 7.81 12.24
C ASP A 75 -3.99 7.74 13.35
N PRO A 76 -4.79 8.80 13.56
CA PRO A 76 -5.82 8.78 14.59
C PRO A 76 -6.88 7.69 14.43
N SER A 77 -7.03 7.11 13.25
CA SER A 77 -7.96 6.01 12.98
C SER A 77 -7.36 4.63 13.27
N GLY A 78 -6.04 4.53 13.45
CA GLY A 78 -5.32 3.28 13.68
C GLY A 78 -4.51 2.77 12.48
N LEU A 79 -4.50 3.49 11.34
CA LEU A 79 -3.70 3.09 10.16
C LEU A 79 -2.21 3.24 10.42
N SER A 80 -1.45 2.20 10.14
CA SER A 80 0.00 2.27 10.16
C SER A 80 0.52 2.84 8.85
N ILE A 81 1.20 3.98 8.96
CA ILE A 81 1.80 4.73 7.85
C ILE A 81 3.31 4.73 8.05
N ARG A 82 4.06 4.47 6.99
CA ARG A 82 5.52 4.50 6.97
C ARG A 82 5.99 5.51 5.92
N LEU A 83 6.91 6.40 6.26
CA LEU A 83 7.67 7.22 5.31
C LEU A 83 8.99 6.53 5.04
N VAL A 84 9.33 6.32 3.77
CA VAL A 84 10.52 5.61 3.31
C VAL A 84 11.39 6.55 2.50
N GLU A 85 12.65 6.71 2.86
CA GLU A 85 13.60 7.44 2.01
C GLU A 85 13.91 6.65 0.75
N SER A 86 13.68 7.28 -0.41
CA SER A 86 13.98 6.70 -1.72
C SER A 86 14.81 7.67 -2.56
N ARG A 87 15.89 7.17 -3.14
CA ARG A 87 16.71 7.90 -4.11
C ARG A 87 16.20 7.74 -5.55
N GLU A 88 15.44 6.70 -5.79
CA GLU A 88 15.03 6.27 -7.13
C GLU A 88 13.64 6.77 -7.52
N ASP A 89 12.91 7.41 -6.60
CA ASP A 89 11.59 7.93 -6.89
C ASP A 89 11.64 9.26 -7.64
N ALA A 90 11.51 9.19 -8.95
CA ALA A 90 11.52 10.33 -9.86
C ALA A 90 10.15 11.01 -10.03
N ARG A 91 9.08 10.55 -9.31
CA ARG A 91 7.75 11.15 -9.43
C ARG A 91 7.77 12.61 -8.97
N ALA A 92 6.97 13.43 -9.63
CA ALA A 92 6.87 14.87 -9.31
C ALA A 92 6.42 15.09 -7.86
N PRO A 93 7.09 15.98 -7.09
CA PRO A 93 6.69 16.26 -5.73
C PRO A 93 5.40 17.08 -5.68
N TRP A 94 4.47 16.70 -4.82
CA TRP A 94 3.33 17.52 -4.48
C TRP A 94 3.72 18.53 -3.40
N ARG A 95 4.04 19.76 -3.84
CA ARG A 95 4.43 20.84 -2.94
C ARG A 95 3.21 21.55 -2.37
N ARG A 96 3.22 21.80 -1.08
CA ARG A 96 2.19 22.55 -0.38
C ARG A 96 2.81 23.42 0.72
N ALA A 97 2.03 24.33 1.29
CA ALA A 97 2.53 25.28 2.31
C ALA A 97 3.40 24.59 3.38
N GLY A 98 4.65 24.98 3.48
CA GLY A 98 5.63 24.45 4.42
C GLY A 98 6.23 23.08 4.04
N ILE A 99 5.94 22.54 2.84
CA ILE A 99 6.55 21.31 2.33
C ILE A 99 7.11 21.61 0.93
N ASP A 100 8.41 21.63 0.81
CA ASP A 100 9.11 21.84 -0.45
C ASP A 100 9.40 20.54 -1.21
N ALA A 101 10.02 20.66 -2.38
CA ALA A 101 10.36 19.51 -3.21
C ALA A 101 11.37 18.54 -2.55
N ALA A 102 12.21 19.03 -1.65
CA ALA A 102 13.23 18.23 -0.97
C ALA A 102 12.61 17.36 0.16
N SER A 103 11.39 17.68 0.59
CA SER A 103 10.72 17.00 1.69
C SER A 103 9.40 16.35 1.29
N ALA A 104 8.82 16.73 0.15
CA ALA A 104 7.48 16.32 -0.25
C ALA A 104 7.38 14.79 -0.50
N ILE A 105 6.28 14.20 -0.03
CA ILE A 105 5.89 12.84 -0.40
C ILE A 105 5.74 12.74 -1.92
N ARG A 106 6.31 11.70 -2.51
CA ARG A 106 6.25 11.42 -3.95
C ARG A 106 5.04 10.58 -4.34
N GLY A 107 4.53 9.78 -3.42
CA GLY A 107 3.41 8.87 -3.59
C GLY A 107 3.59 7.62 -2.76
N ILE A 108 2.77 6.61 -3.01
CA ILE A 108 2.91 5.30 -2.37
C ILE A 108 4.26 4.71 -2.75
N HIS A 109 5.02 4.22 -1.76
CA HIS A 109 6.23 3.43 -1.94
C HIS A 109 5.88 1.97 -2.18
N GLY A 110 5.05 1.43 -1.31
CA GLY A 110 4.56 0.06 -1.35
C GLY A 110 3.58 -0.20 -0.21
N VAL A 111 3.10 -1.43 -0.13
CA VAL A 111 2.24 -1.90 0.96
C VAL A 111 2.75 -3.21 1.52
N THR A 112 2.51 -3.45 2.81
CA THR A 112 2.87 -4.69 3.49
C THR A 112 1.60 -5.50 3.77
N LEU A 113 1.55 -6.72 3.25
CA LEU A 113 0.50 -7.71 3.49
C LEU A 113 0.99 -8.72 4.54
N LEU A 114 0.18 -8.91 5.57
CA LEU A 114 0.42 -9.93 6.58
C LEU A 114 -0.42 -11.16 6.24
N VAL A 115 0.21 -12.28 5.88
CA VAL A 115 -0.47 -13.49 5.38
C VAL A 115 -0.03 -14.73 6.14
N ARG A 116 -0.87 -15.75 6.17
CA ARG A 116 -0.56 -17.02 6.87
C ARG A 116 0.30 -17.95 6.03
N GLU A 117 0.10 -17.93 4.72
CA GLU A 117 0.78 -18.81 3.78
C GLU A 117 1.51 -17.97 2.71
N PRO A 118 2.66 -17.35 3.05
CA PRO A 118 3.36 -16.42 2.16
C PRO A 118 3.59 -16.97 0.76
N GLN A 119 4.04 -18.22 0.66
CA GLN A 119 4.36 -18.82 -0.64
C GLN A 119 3.11 -18.95 -1.53
N ARG A 120 1.95 -19.25 -0.96
CA ARG A 120 0.69 -19.31 -1.70
C ARG A 120 0.30 -17.94 -2.28
N THR A 121 0.36 -16.90 -1.46
CA THR A 121 0.10 -15.51 -1.90
C THR A 121 1.12 -15.05 -2.95
N ILE A 122 2.42 -15.35 -2.76
CA ILE A 122 3.48 -15.01 -3.72
C ILE A 122 3.21 -15.69 -5.05
N THR A 123 2.97 -17.00 -5.08
CA THR A 123 2.67 -17.75 -6.30
C THR A 123 1.43 -17.20 -7.01
N PHE A 124 0.36 -16.93 -6.27
CA PHE A 124 -0.86 -16.35 -6.82
C PHE A 124 -0.59 -15.00 -7.51
N LEU A 125 0.14 -14.10 -6.85
CA LEU A 125 0.48 -12.78 -7.41
C LEU A 125 1.43 -12.87 -8.61
N GLN A 126 2.38 -13.79 -8.59
CA GLN A 126 3.27 -14.03 -9.73
C GLN A 126 2.48 -14.53 -10.96
N GLU A 127 1.61 -15.47 -10.77
CA GLU A 127 0.84 -16.09 -11.87
C GLU A 127 -0.27 -15.18 -12.40
N LEU A 128 -0.93 -14.39 -11.54
CA LEU A 128 -2.04 -13.51 -11.93
C LEU A 128 -1.56 -12.15 -12.41
N MET A 129 -0.64 -11.53 -11.67
CA MET A 129 -0.21 -10.15 -11.86
C MET A 129 1.22 -10.04 -12.42
N GLN A 130 1.84 -11.18 -12.74
CA GLN A 130 3.22 -11.26 -13.24
C GLN A 130 4.23 -10.55 -12.32
N CYS A 131 3.97 -10.58 -11.01
CA CYS A 131 4.88 -9.99 -10.03
C CYS A 131 6.22 -10.73 -10.02
N ALA A 132 7.32 -9.99 -9.92
CA ALA A 132 8.66 -10.55 -9.74
C ALA A 132 9.10 -10.45 -8.28
N VAL A 133 9.78 -11.47 -7.75
CA VAL A 133 10.48 -11.37 -6.47
C VAL A 133 11.72 -10.49 -6.69
N VAL A 134 11.83 -9.40 -5.91
CA VAL A 134 12.93 -8.43 -6.01
C VAL A 134 13.73 -8.29 -4.72
N GLY A 135 13.32 -8.96 -3.67
CA GLY A 135 14.04 -8.98 -2.39
C GLY A 135 13.49 -10.03 -1.44
N GLU A 136 14.37 -10.57 -0.61
CA GLU A 136 14.04 -11.48 0.47
C GLU A 136 14.74 -11.04 1.75
N ALA A 137 14.03 -11.10 2.86
CA ALA A 137 14.52 -10.83 4.19
C ALA A 137 13.90 -11.82 5.17
N ALA A 138 14.39 -11.87 6.41
CA ALA A 138 13.83 -12.77 7.42
C ALA A 138 12.34 -12.51 7.64
N GLY A 139 11.49 -13.45 7.24
CA GLY A 139 10.03 -13.37 7.38
C GLY A 139 9.31 -12.46 6.39
N ALA A 140 10.01 -11.90 5.37
CA ALA A 140 9.42 -11.02 4.38
C ALA A 140 9.95 -11.30 2.97
N THR A 141 9.07 -11.23 1.98
CA THR A 141 9.41 -11.27 0.55
C THR A 141 8.88 -10.01 -0.12
N ARG A 142 9.73 -9.30 -0.86
CA ARG A 142 9.32 -8.12 -1.63
C ARG A 142 9.06 -8.51 -3.08
N LEU A 143 7.87 -8.20 -3.55
CA LEU A 143 7.43 -8.35 -4.93
C LEU A 143 7.37 -7.00 -5.62
N ALA A 144 7.61 -7.00 -6.92
CA ALA A 144 7.41 -5.86 -7.81
C ALA A 144 6.36 -6.16 -8.87
N VAL A 145 5.48 -5.21 -9.13
CA VAL A 145 4.48 -5.25 -10.21
C VAL A 145 4.97 -4.36 -11.34
N ASN A 146 5.23 -4.91 -12.51
CA ASN A 146 5.71 -4.17 -13.68
C ASN A 146 6.97 -3.31 -13.40
N GLY A 147 7.97 -3.89 -12.70
CA GLY A 147 9.23 -3.24 -12.32
C GLY A 147 9.29 -2.79 -10.87
N ALA A 148 10.51 -2.62 -10.35
CA ALA A 148 10.78 -2.42 -8.92
C ALA A 148 10.73 -0.94 -8.46
N ALA A 149 10.17 -0.04 -9.25
CA ALA A 149 10.06 1.37 -8.88
C ALA A 149 9.12 1.58 -7.67
N PRO A 150 9.31 2.64 -6.88
CA PRO A 150 8.36 3.04 -5.84
C PRO A 150 6.93 3.15 -6.37
N GLY A 151 5.96 2.68 -5.57
CA GLY A 151 4.56 2.57 -5.97
C GLY A 151 4.18 1.27 -6.66
N ARG A 152 5.15 0.37 -6.86
CA ARG A 152 4.96 -0.94 -7.48
C ARG A 152 5.39 -2.09 -6.58
N LEU A 153 5.64 -1.82 -5.30
CA LEU A 153 6.19 -2.78 -4.35
C LEU A 153 5.10 -3.35 -3.44
N LEU A 154 5.17 -4.65 -3.24
CA LEU A 154 4.38 -5.38 -2.26
C LEU A 154 5.33 -6.13 -1.35
N GLU A 155 5.15 -5.99 -0.04
CA GLU A 155 5.88 -6.78 0.95
C GLU A 155 4.93 -7.84 1.51
N ILE A 156 5.29 -9.09 1.34
CA ILE A 156 4.55 -10.23 1.87
C ILE A 156 5.24 -10.69 3.13
N MET A 157 4.57 -10.57 4.27
CA MET A 157 5.10 -10.97 5.58
C MET A 157 4.39 -12.21 6.10
N ASP A 158 5.18 -13.12 6.67
CA ASP A 158 4.65 -14.26 7.40
C ASP A 158 4.00 -13.79 8.71
N ALA A 159 2.76 -14.16 8.88
CA ALA A 159 1.99 -13.80 10.05
C ALA A 159 2.30 -14.68 11.28
N GLY A 160 3.00 -15.80 11.12
CA GLY A 160 3.20 -16.76 12.19
C GLY A 160 1.87 -17.12 12.86
N ASN A 161 1.79 -16.86 14.17
CA ASN A 161 0.60 -17.14 14.99
C ASN A 161 -0.31 -15.91 15.20
N ALA A 162 -0.15 -14.83 14.42
CA ALA A 162 -0.98 -13.65 14.56
C ALA A 162 -2.48 -13.97 14.33
N PRO A 163 -3.41 -13.29 15.02
CA PRO A 163 -4.84 -13.50 14.83
C PRO A 163 -5.30 -13.00 13.46
N ALA A 164 -6.44 -13.50 12.98
CA ALA A 164 -7.08 -12.99 11.78
C ALA A 164 -7.48 -11.51 11.97
N ALA A 165 -7.33 -10.72 10.91
CA ALA A 165 -7.79 -9.34 10.91
C ALA A 165 -9.31 -9.24 10.98
N ILE A 166 -9.80 -8.16 11.54
CA ILE A 166 -11.20 -7.76 11.46
C ILE A 166 -11.28 -6.45 10.70
N ASN A 167 -11.90 -6.45 9.53
CA ASN A 167 -12.11 -5.23 8.76
C ASN A 167 -13.06 -4.26 9.46
N GLY A 168 -12.70 -2.99 9.47
CA GLY A 168 -13.47 -1.92 10.09
C GLY A 168 -12.72 -0.60 10.07
N LEU A 169 -13.14 0.34 10.93
CA LEU A 169 -12.44 1.62 11.07
C LEU A 169 -10.98 1.39 11.44
N GLY A 170 -10.08 2.15 10.85
CA GLY A 170 -8.64 2.07 11.10
C GLY A 170 -7.92 0.93 10.38
N THR A 171 -8.56 0.24 9.43
CA THR A 171 -7.93 -0.81 8.63
C THR A 171 -7.98 -0.52 7.14
N VAL A 172 -7.02 -1.07 6.38
CA VAL A 172 -7.03 -0.97 4.92
C VAL A 172 -8.05 -1.95 4.34
N HIS A 173 -8.94 -1.45 3.49
CA HIS A 173 -9.99 -2.26 2.87
C HIS A 173 -9.47 -3.03 1.65
N HIS A 174 -8.68 -2.39 0.79
CA HIS A 174 -8.13 -3.01 -0.43
C HIS A 174 -6.89 -2.27 -0.94
N VAL A 175 -6.14 -2.95 -1.80
CA VAL A 175 -5.08 -2.37 -2.64
C VAL A 175 -5.55 -2.39 -4.08
N ALA A 176 -5.34 -1.30 -4.82
CA ALA A 176 -5.65 -1.22 -6.23
C ALA A 176 -4.36 -1.36 -7.06
N PHE A 177 -4.38 -2.26 -8.02
CA PHE A 177 -3.36 -2.40 -9.04
C PHE A 177 -3.81 -1.69 -10.31
N ALA A 178 -2.93 -0.88 -10.89
CA ALA A 178 -3.20 -0.27 -12.18
C ALA A 178 -2.97 -1.30 -13.29
N VAL A 179 -3.88 -1.29 -14.26
CA VAL A 179 -3.75 -1.99 -15.54
C VAL A 179 -3.67 -0.95 -16.66
N ASP A 180 -3.05 -1.30 -17.77
CA ASP A 180 -2.73 -0.35 -18.83
C ASP A 180 -3.99 0.07 -19.61
N ASP A 181 -4.92 -0.87 -19.78
CA ASP A 181 -6.14 -0.65 -20.55
C ASP A 181 -7.32 -1.54 -20.09
N PRO A 182 -8.54 -1.29 -20.61
CA PRO A 182 -9.72 -2.09 -20.31
C PRO A 182 -9.62 -3.56 -20.74
N GLU A 183 -8.88 -3.87 -21.80
CA GLU A 183 -8.73 -5.25 -22.29
C GLU A 183 -7.91 -6.08 -21.30
N GLN A 184 -6.80 -5.54 -20.80
CA GLN A 184 -6.01 -6.18 -19.76
C GLN A 184 -6.84 -6.41 -18.48
N GLN A 185 -7.72 -5.46 -18.10
CA GLN A 185 -8.62 -5.67 -16.96
C GLN A 185 -9.56 -6.87 -17.19
N LEU A 186 -10.12 -7.00 -18.39
CA LEU A 186 -10.98 -8.13 -18.73
C LEU A 186 -10.21 -9.46 -18.80
N GLU A 187 -8.95 -9.45 -19.22
CA GLU A 187 -8.08 -10.63 -19.19
C GLU A 187 -7.83 -11.10 -17.76
N VAL A 188 -7.46 -10.20 -16.87
CA VAL A 188 -7.29 -10.49 -15.43
C VAL A 188 -8.59 -11.07 -14.85
N ARG A 189 -9.73 -10.48 -15.19
CA ARG A 189 -11.04 -10.98 -14.72
C ARG A 189 -11.33 -12.38 -15.22
N ARG A 190 -11.11 -12.66 -16.52
CA ARG A 190 -11.29 -14.01 -17.12
C ARG A 190 -10.39 -15.03 -16.42
N GLU A 191 -9.14 -14.68 -16.15
CA GLU A 191 -8.19 -15.58 -15.49
C GLU A 191 -8.60 -15.87 -14.04
N LEU A 192 -9.07 -14.88 -13.29
CA LEU A 192 -9.62 -15.08 -11.95
C LEU A 192 -10.78 -16.08 -11.96
N LEU A 193 -11.74 -15.90 -12.87
CA LEU A 193 -12.90 -16.82 -13.04
C LEU A 193 -12.44 -18.23 -13.40
N ARG A 194 -11.46 -18.36 -14.31
CA ARG A 194 -10.90 -19.65 -14.71
C ARG A 194 -10.26 -20.40 -13.53
N ARG A 195 -9.69 -19.65 -12.58
CA ARG A 195 -9.10 -20.19 -11.33
C ARG A 195 -10.15 -20.43 -10.23
N GLY A 196 -11.42 -20.16 -10.48
CA GLY A 196 -12.48 -20.28 -9.49
C GLY A 196 -12.44 -19.18 -8.40
N VAL A 197 -11.72 -18.07 -8.64
CA VAL A 197 -11.67 -16.95 -7.71
C VAL A 197 -12.86 -16.02 -7.97
N PRO A 198 -13.74 -15.81 -6.98
CA PRO A 198 -14.85 -14.87 -7.12
C PRO A 198 -14.35 -13.46 -7.41
N VAL A 199 -14.87 -12.85 -8.45
CA VAL A 199 -14.54 -11.49 -8.88
C VAL A 199 -15.80 -10.76 -9.32
N THR A 200 -15.87 -9.47 -9.03
CA THR A 200 -17.03 -8.64 -9.43
C THR A 200 -17.08 -8.46 -10.95
N GLU A 201 -18.25 -8.04 -11.44
CA GLU A 201 -18.32 -7.41 -12.76
C GLU A 201 -17.46 -6.15 -12.77
N VAL A 202 -17.22 -5.62 -13.99
CA VAL A 202 -16.55 -4.33 -14.14
C VAL A 202 -17.45 -3.23 -13.61
N LEU A 203 -17.00 -2.53 -12.58
CA LEU A 203 -17.72 -1.46 -11.93
C LEU A 203 -17.21 -0.10 -12.42
N ASP A 204 -18.12 0.75 -12.88
CA ASP A 204 -17.81 2.14 -13.18
C ASP A 204 -17.82 2.95 -11.88
N ARG A 205 -16.67 3.63 -11.61
CA ARG A 205 -16.45 4.45 -10.40
C ARG A 205 -16.35 5.94 -10.71
N GLN A 206 -16.91 6.38 -11.84
CA GLN A 206 -16.89 7.76 -12.34
C GLN A 206 -15.51 8.22 -12.85
N TYR A 207 -14.43 7.94 -12.12
CA TYR A 207 -13.05 8.33 -12.48
C TYR A 207 -12.22 7.18 -13.04
N PHE A 208 -12.64 5.94 -12.78
CA PHE A 208 -11.96 4.74 -13.23
C PHE A 208 -12.93 3.55 -13.26
N ARG A 209 -12.53 2.49 -13.93
CA ARG A 209 -13.22 1.19 -13.88
C ARG A 209 -12.44 0.23 -13.01
N SER A 210 -13.14 -0.63 -12.27
CA SER A 210 -12.52 -1.57 -11.36
C SER A 210 -13.21 -2.92 -11.33
N ILE A 211 -12.44 -3.96 -11.05
CA ILE A 211 -12.91 -5.27 -10.60
C ILE A 211 -12.37 -5.52 -9.20
N TYR A 212 -13.09 -6.24 -8.38
CA TYR A 212 -12.67 -6.58 -7.02
C TYR A 212 -12.67 -8.09 -6.84
N PHE A 213 -11.62 -8.59 -6.24
CA PHE A 213 -11.50 -9.98 -5.83
C PHE A 213 -10.81 -10.06 -4.46
N ARG A 214 -10.92 -11.22 -3.83
CA ARG A 214 -10.13 -11.54 -2.63
C ARG A 214 -9.14 -12.62 -3.03
N GLU A 215 -7.90 -12.42 -2.66
CA GLU A 215 -6.86 -13.44 -2.78
C GLU A 215 -7.26 -14.66 -1.91
N PRO A 216 -7.19 -15.89 -2.49
CA PRO A 216 -7.69 -17.10 -1.85
C PRO A 216 -6.85 -17.55 -0.64
#